data_f0c88bcb0b5bf34b537c4294deafc0ff
#
_entry.id   f0c88bcb0b5bf34b537c4294deafc0ff
#
_cell.length_a   1.000
_cell.length_b   1.000
_cell.length_c   1.000
_cell.angle_alpha   90.00
_cell.angle_beta   90.00
_cell.angle_gamma   90.00
#
_symmetry.space_group_name_H-M   'P 1'
#
loop_
_entity.id
_entity.type
_entity.pdbx_description
1 polymer ?
#
loop_
_entity_poly.entity_id
_entity_poly.type
_entity_poly.pdbx_seq_one_letter_code
_entity_poly.pdbx_strand_id
1 'polypeptide(L)'
;MATGATIEVLYFAQVAEHMGLRHETQPLDAPIQAGDWLDALAVRCPALGPAARLKLAINQEHVGRTATIRPGDEVAVFEPVTGG
;
A
#
# COMPACT_ATOMS: atom_id res chain seq x y z
N MET A 1 11.86 25.54 -0.99
CA MET A 1 10.79 24.99 -1.43
C MET A 1 10.40 23.74 -0.78
N ALA A 2 9.29 23.62 -0.45
CA ALA A 2 8.86 22.51 0.26
C ALA A 2 8.78 21.33 -0.68
N THR A 3 9.39 20.29 -0.33
CA THR A 3 9.13 19.08 -1.04
C THR A 3 7.81 18.59 -0.58
N GLY A 4 7.00 18.11 -1.46
CA GLY A 4 5.76 17.49 -1.08
C GLY A 4 6.01 16.33 -0.14
N ALA A 5 5.10 16.12 0.78
CA ALA A 5 5.17 14.96 1.66
C ALA A 5 4.87 13.71 0.85
N THR A 6 5.58 12.65 1.14
CA THR A 6 5.46 11.40 0.40
C THR A 6 5.49 10.20 1.33
N ILE A 7 5.09 9.06 0.80
CA ILE A 7 5.31 7.76 1.41
C ILE A 7 6.09 6.89 0.44
N GLU A 8 6.82 5.92 1.00
CA GLU A 8 7.51 4.92 0.20
C GLU A 8 6.66 3.67 0.18
N VAL A 9 6.37 3.16 -1.01
CA VAL A 9 5.51 2.01 -1.16
C VAL A 9 6.31 0.85 -1.73
N LEU A 10 6.23 -0.29 -1.06
CA LEU A 10 6.89 -1.51 -1.49
C LEU A 10 5.81 -2.53 -1.86
N TYR A 11 6.01 -3.20 -2.99
CA TYR A 11 5.10 -4.25 -3.46
C TYR A 11 5.85 -5.57 -3.46
N PHE A 12 5.20 -6.62 -3.01
CA PHE A 12 5.82 -7.94 -2.90
C PHE A 12 5.11 -8.97 -3.74
N ALA A 13 5.88 -9.93 -4.24
CA ALA A 13 5.37 -11.13 -4.91
C ALA A 13 4.37 -10.77 -6.00
N GLN A 14 3.18 -11.34 -5.95
CA GLN A 14 2.19 -11.13 -7.00
C GLN A 14 1.71 -9.70 -7.09
N VAL A 15 1.69 -8.98 -5.96
CA VAL A 15 1.30 -7.57 -6.02
C VAL A 15 2.30 -6.80 -6.88
N ALA A 16 3.59 -7.07 -6.72
CA ALA A 16 4.60 -6.42 -7.56
C ALA A 16 4.41 -6.77 -9.03
N GLU A 17 4.06 -8.02 -9.33
CA GLU A 17 3.85 -8.44 -10.71
C GLU A 17 2.66 -7.71 -11.32
N HIS A 18 1.56 -7.60 -10.59
CA HIS A 18 0.38 -6.92 -11.10
C HIS A 18 0.60 -5.42 -11.24
N MET A 19 1.35 -4.83 -10.35
CA MET A 19 1.63 -3.39 -10.41
C MET A 19 2.66 -3.06 -11.49
N GLY A 20 3.52 -4.03 -11.84
CA GLY A 20 4.60 -3.80 -12.78
C GLY A 20 5.78 -3.10 -12.18
N LEU A 21 5.85 -3.01 -10.85
CA LEU A 21 6.98 -2.40 -10.17
C LEU A 21 7.03 -2.92 -8.74
N ARG A 22 8.19 -2.79 -8.11
CA ARG A 22 8.40 -3.27 -6.75
C ARG A 22 8.43 -2.14 -5.72
N HIS A 23 8.57 -0.92 -6.18
CA HIS A 23 8.74 0.21 -5.28
C HIS A 23 8.29 1.48 -6.00
N GLU A 24 7.63 2.36 -5.28
CA GLU A 24 7.33 3.68 -5.81
C GLU A 24 7.19 4.66 -4.67
N THR A 25 7.41 5.91 -4.97
CA THR A 25 7.17 7.00 -4.05
C THR A 25 5.84 7.64 -4.44
N GLN A 26 4.95 7.77 -3.48
CA GLN A 26 3.63 8.37 -3.72
C GLN A 26 3.49 9.64 -2.90
N PRO A 27 2.86 10.67 -3.47
CA PRO A 27 2.56 11.86 -2.67
C PRO A 27 1.48 11.55 -1.64
N LEU A 28 1.64 12.10 -0.46
CA LEU A 28 0.64 12.00 0.59
C LEU A 28 0.77 13.21 1.48
N ASP A 29 -0.17 14.14 1.37
CA ASP A 29 -0.10 15.40 2.09
C ASP A 29 -0.77 15.34 3.45
N ALA A 30 -1.64 14.37 3.68
CA ALA A 30 -2.39 14.24 4.91
C ALA A 30 -2.59 12.78 5.25
N PRO A 31 -2.79 12.44 6.53
CA PRO A 31 -3.03 11.06 6.91
C PRO A 31 -4.24 10.46 6.19
N ILE A 32 -4.17 9.17 5.90
CA ILE A 32 -5.26 8.44 5.26
C ILE A 32 -5.38 7.08 5.93
N GLN A 33 -6.60 6.57 6.05
CA GLN A 33 -6.77 5.23 6.56
C GLN A 33 -6.26 4.21 5.56
N ALA A 34 -5.64 3.16 6.09
CA ALA A 34 -5.05 2.12 5.26
C ALA A 34 -6.08 1.50 4.30
N GLY A 35 -7.30 1.27 4.79
CA GLY A 35 -8.35 0.70 3.95
C GLY A 35 -8.71 1.58 2.77
N ASP A 36 -8.81 2.89 3.02
CA ASP A 36 -9.13 3.82 1.93
C ASP A 36 -7.99 3.87 0.92
N TRP A 37 -6.76 3.82 1.40
CA TRP A 37 -5.60 3.81 0.52
C TRP A 37 -5.56 2.54 -0.33
N LEU A 38 -5.85 1.38 0.28
CA LEU A 38 -5.91 0.11 -0.45
C LEU A 38 -7.03 0.12 -1.48
N ASP A 39 -8.18 0.69 -1.14
CA ASP A 39 -9.30 0.78 -2.07
C ASP A 39 -8.90 1.59 -3.31
N ALA A 40 -8.19 2.70 -3.09
CA ALA A 40 -7.72 3.52 -4.20
C ALA A 40 -6.69 2.76 -5.05
N LEU A 41 -5.83 1.98 -4.41
CA LEU A 41 -4.84 1.19 -5.13
C LEU A 41 -5.53 0.14 -6.01
N ALA A 42 -6.56 -0.50 -5.50
CA ALA A 42 -7.30 -1.51 -6.26
C ALA A 42 -8.03 -0.89 -7.46
N VAL A 43 -8.51 0.35 -7.32
CA VAL A 43 -9.11 1.06 -8.44
C VAL A 43 -8.05 1.36 -9.51
N ARG A 44 -6.86 1.77 -9.07
CA ARG A 44 -5.76 2.07 -9.98
C ARG A 44 -5.30 0.82 -10.73
N CYS A 45 -5.31 -0.33 -10.08
CA CYS A 45 -4.81 -1.57 -10.65
C CYS A 45 -5.83 -2.70 -10.42
N PRO A 46 -6.84 -2.81 -11.28
CA PRO A 46 -7.88 -3.84 -11.08
C PRO A 46 -7.34 -5.27 -11.06
N ALA A 47 -6.17 -5.51 -11.63
CA ALA A 47 -5.58 -6.85 -11.63
C ALA A 47 -5.27 -7.33 -10.21
N LEU A 48 -5.17 -6.44 -9.24
CA LEU A 48 -4.94 -6.83 -7.85
C LEU A 48 -6.12 -7.56 -7.24
N GLY A 49 -7.30 -7.43 -7.83
CA GLY A 49 -8.52 -8.02 -7.28
C GLY A 49 -9.09 -7.18 -6.16
N PRO A 50 -9.95 -7.76 -5.32
CA PRO A 50 -10.60 -6.98 -4.27
C PRO A 50 -9.60 -6.46 -3.25
N ALA A 51 -9.75 -5.19 -2.88
CA ALA A 51 -8.86 -4.59 -1.88
C ALA A 51 -8.89 -5.35 -0.55
N ALA A 52 -10.01 -6.00 -0.23
CA ALA A 52 -10.12 -6.75 1.01
C ALA A 52 -9.14 -7.92 1.10
N ARG A 53 -8.61 -8.38 -0.03
CA ARG A 53 -7.61 -9.45 -0.04
C ARG A 53 -6.20 -8.95 0.19
N LEU A 54 -5.98 -7.66 0.07
CA LEU A 54 -4.66 -7.09 0.22
C LEU A 54 -4.36 -6.84 1.69
N LYS A 55 -3.12 -7.05 2.05
CA LYS A 55 -2.61 -6.78 3.39
C LYS A 55 -1.53 -5.73 3.29
N LEU A 56 -1.30 -5.03 4.39
CA LEU A 56 -0.23 -4.07 4.38
C LEU A 56 0.49 -4.01 5.72
N ALA A 57 1.72 -3.52 5.66
CA ALA A 57 2.52 -3.22 6.83
C ALA A 57 2.95 -1.76 6.74
N ILE A 58 2.89 -1.06 7.85
CA ILE A 58 3.36 0.31 7.93
C ILE A 58 4.61 0.31 8.78
N ASN A 59 5.72 0.79 8.21
CA ASN A 59 7.02 0.80 8.88
C ASN A 59 7.36 -0.59 9.43
N GLN A 60 7.10 -1.62 8.59
CA GLN A 60 7.44 -3.01 8.86
C GLN A 60 6.54 -3.65 9.93
N GLU A 61 5.44 -3.03 10.27
CA GLU A 61 4.49 -3.58 11.22
C GLU A 61 3.17 -3.89 10.52
N HIS A 62 2.71 -5.13 10.61
CA HIS A 62 1.42 -5.51 10.01
C HIS A 62 0.29 -4.77 10.69
N VAL A 63 -0.61 -4.21 9.91
CA VAL A 63 -1.72 -3.42 10.43
C VAL A 63 -3.00 -3.78 9.68
N GLY A 64 -4.12 -3.39 10.27
CA GLY A 64 -5.42 -3.58 9.63
C GLY A 64 -5.85 -2.35 8.86
N ARG A 65 -7.06 -2.44 8.29
CA ARG A 65 -7.59 -1.38 7.43
C ARG A 65 -7.87 -0.08 8.16
N THR A 66 -8.04 -0.14 9.48
CA THR A 66 -8.32 1.07 10.25
C THR A 66 -7.07 1.82 10.69
N ALA A 67 -5.90 1.27 10.42
CA ALA A 67 -4.66 1.96 10.74
C ALA A 67 -4.50 3.21 9.87
N THR A 68 -3.71 4.14 10.35
CA THR A 68 -3.48 5.41 9.65
C THR A 68 -2.10 5.40 9.00
N ILE A 69 -2.07 5.71 7.71
CA ILE A 69 -0.84 5.96 6.97
C ILE A 69 -0.57 7.46 7.05
N ARG A 70 0.63 7.83 7.43
CA ARG A 70 1.02 9.24 7.56
C ARG A 70 2.12 9.58 6.59
N PRO A 71 2.23 10.84 6.19
CA PRO A 71 3.37 11.26 5.38
C PRO A 71 4.69 10.84 6.03
N GLY A 72 5.58 10.31 5.21
CA GLY A 72 6.87 9.82 5.68
C GLY A 72 6.90 8.32 6.00
N ASP A 73 5.75 7.67 6.01
CA ASP A 73 5.69 6.24 6.31
C ASP A 73 6.20 5.39 5.14
N GLU A 74 6.66 4.20 5.48
CA GLU A 74 6.93 3.15 4.51
C GLU A 74 5.77 2.18 4.55
N VAL A 75 5.17 1.90 3.38
CA VAL A 75 4.00 1.04 3.28
C VAL A 75 4.34 -0.15 2.40
N ALA A 76 4.18 -1.34 2.91
CA ALA A 76 4.39 -2.57 2.15
C ALA A 76 3.04 -3.22 1.87
N VAL A 77 2.83 -3.63 0.63
CA VAL A 77 1.57 -4.26 0.21
C VAL A 77 1.85 -5.68 -0.25
N PHE A 78 1.05 -6.61 0.23
CA PHE A 78 1.24 -8.02 -0.11
C PHE A 78 -0.09 -8.75 -0.01
N GLU A 79 -0.14 -9.95 -0.57
CA GLU A 79 -1.29 -10.84 -0.40
C GLU A 79 -0.93 -11.89 0.61
N PRO A 80 -1.89 -12.33 1.42
CA PRO A 80 -1.60 -13.41 2.37
C PRO A 80 -1.26 -14.69 1.60
N VAL A 81 -0.28 -15.41 2.11
CA VAL A 81 0.04 -16.69 1.55
C VAL A 81 -1.05 -17.65 1.98
N THR A 82 -1.79 -18.17 0.99
CA THR A 82 -2.74 -19.20 1.32
C THR A 82 -1.94 -20.48 1.46
N GLY A 83 -1.91 -20.99 2.63
CA GLY A 83 -1.20 -22.20 2.91
C GLY A 83 -1.73 -23.31 2.04
N GLY A 84 -0.93 -23.74 1.28
CA GLY A 84 -1.15 -24.68 0.27
C GLY A 84 -2.04 -25.73 0.30
#